data_995a939e82d390deaddb2e457b2e9ab0
#
_entry.id   995a939e82d390deaddb2e457b2e9ab0
#
_cell.length_a   1.000
_cell.length_b   1.000
_cell.length_c   1.000
_cell.angle_alpha   90.00
_cell.angle_beta   90.00
_cell.angle_gamma   90.00
#
_symmetry.space_group_name_H-M   'P 1'
#
loop_
_entity.id
_entity.type
_entity.pdbx_description
1 polymer ?
#
loop_
_entity_poly.entity_id
_entity_poly.type
_entity_poly.pdbx_seq_one_letter_code
_entity_poly.pdbx_strand_id
1 'polypeptide(L)'
;LPETDYAKVVRDGQFRYVHVSVSPDRVWPLLQDFWASVGLAVKYQDAKTGIIQTEWAENKANLPKDIIRATIGKALDVVYDTGTRDQYRARMERAEDGTTNIFITHRQMVEVLKGRQEESTIWQPGPSDPELEAVMLTRLAQMLETEFNPKAKPEEQKALEQMAAVKYAPMSRIEEGADGKPVAVVIDEPFDRAWRRVGVALDRGGFEVTDRDRSQGLFMINYLDPDYEQQKKSEQGFFANLFSSAKAVDPVPYRIRLSPDG
;
A
#
# COMPACT_ATOMS: atom_id res chain seq x y z
N LEU A 1 -24.06 11.71 1.02
CA LEU A 1 -22.62 11.94 0.95
C LEU A 1 -22.40 13.43 0.80
N PRO A 2 -21.48 14.04 1.54
CA PRO A 2 -21.11 15.41 1.24
C PRO A 2 -20.59 15.48 -0.20
N GLU A 3 -21.06 16.44 -0.98
CA GLU A 3 -20.52 16.73 -2.29
C GLU A 3 -19.12 17.35 -2.08
N THR A 4 -18.09 16.51 -2.20
CA THR A 4 -16.72 16.98 -2.27
C THR A 4 -16.43 17.33 -3.71
N ASP A 5 -15.97 18.56 -3.95
CA ASP A 5 -15.81 19.10 -5.31
C ASP A 5 -14.53 18.58 -5.99
N TYR A 6 -13.48 18.32 -5.21
CA TYR A 6 -12.15 18.03 -5.75
C TYR A 6 -11.58 16.67 -5.34
N ALA A 7 -11.77 16.21 -4.11
CA ALA A 7 -11.21 14.95 -3.64
C ALA A 7 -12.22 14.14 -2.84
N LYS A 8 -12.41 12.88 -3.18
CA LYS A 8 -13.35 11.97 -2.49
C LYS A 8 -12.79 10.56 -2.41
N VAL A 9 -13.11 9.86 -1.31
CA VAL A 9 -12.87 8.43 -1.20
C VAL A 9 -13.94 7.70 -2.01
N VAL A 10 -13.49 6.96 -3.02
CA VAL A 10 -14.34 6.12 -3.86
C VAL A 10 -14.18 4.67 -3.41
N ARG A 11 -15.30 3.97 -3.38
CA ARG A 11 -15.36 2.55 -3.10
C ARG A 11 -15.71 1.79 -4.37
N ASP A 12 -14.87 0.82 -4.72
CA ASP A 12 -15.05 -0.05 -5.86
C ASP A 12 -14.92 -1.52 -5.41
N GLY A 13 -16.04 -2.13 -5.04
CA GLY A 13 -16.04 -3.44 -4.41
C GLY A 13 -15.33 -3.42 -3.05
N GLN A 14 -14.27 -4.22 -2.91
CA GLN A 14 -13.45 -4.25 -1.69
C GLN A 14 -12.28 -3.26 -1.70
N PHE A 15 -12.12 -2.48 -2.77
CA PHE A 15 -11.08 -1.46 -2.85
C PHE A 15 -11.61 -0.10 -2.45
N ARG A 16 -10.69 0.71 -1.96
CA ARG A 16 -10.90 2.13 -1.77
C ARG A 16 -9.75 2.87 -2.44
N TYR A 17 -10.04 4.02 -2.98
CA TYR A 17 -9.04 4.93 -3.51
C TYR A 17 -9.54 6.36 -3.39
N VAL A 18 -8.63 7.32 -3.41
CA VAL A 18 -9.01 8.73 -3.52
C VAL A 18 -9.07 9.08 -4.99
N HIS A 19 -10.25 9.56 -5.43
CA HIS A 19 -10.41 10.22 -6.72
C HIS A 19 -10.24 11.72 -6.53
N VAL A 20 -9.41 12.33 -7.37
CA VAL A 20 -9.12 13.77 -7.34
C VAL A 20 -9.41 14.35 -8.71
N SER A 21 -10.30 15.34 -8.78
CA SER A 21 -10.70 16.03 -10.03
C SER A 21 -9.61 16.98 -10.57
N VAL A 22 -8.34 16.65 -10.31
CA VAL A 22 -7.15 17.42 -10.65
C VAL A 22 -6.11 16.49 -11.26
N SER A 23 -5.28 17.00 -12.18
CA SER A 23 -4.26 16.21 -12.86
C SER A 23 -3.14 15.74 -11.91
N PRO A 24 -2.48 14.60 -12.19
CA PRO A 24 -1.41 14.04 -11.36
C PRO A 24 -0.27 15.01 -11.07
N ASP A 25 0.09 15.85 -12.02
CA ASP A 25 1.21 16.80 -11.89
C ASP A 25 0.99 17.81 -10.74
N ARG A 26 -0.28 18.18 -10.49
CA ARG A 26 -0.66 19.07 -9.39
C ARG A 26 -0.82 18.35 -8.06
N VAL A 27 -1.15 17.05 -8.10
CA VAL A 27 -1.40 16.23 -6.91
C VAL A 27 -0.09 15.67 -6.34
N TRP A 28 0.89 15.40 -7.20
CA TRP A 28 2.15 14.75 -6.80
C TRP A 28 2.90 15.44 -5.65
N PRO A 29 3.12 16.76 -5.67
CA PRO A 29 3.78 17.45 -4.55
C PRO A 29 3.02 17.30 -3.23
N LEU A 30 1.70 17.39 -3.28
CA LEU A 30 0.85 17.28 -2.10
C LEU A 30 0.86 15.85 -1.52
N LEU A 31 0.96 14.84 -2.37
CA LEU A 31 1.11 13.46 -1.94
C LEU A 31 2.45 13.22 -1.22
N GLN A 32 3.52 13.94 -1.62
CA GLN A 32 4.79 13.92 -0.90
C GLN A 32 4.65 14.57 0.50
N ASP A 33 4.01 15.74 0.57
CA ASP A 33 3.80 16.49 1.83
C ASP A 33 2.87 15.73 2.78
N PHE A 34 1.93 14.97 2.25
CA PHE A 34 1.01 14.14 3.04
C PHE A 34 1.73 13.20 3.99
N TRP A 35 2.74 12.47 3.52
CA TRP A 35 3.47 11.51 4.37
C TRP A 35 4.20 12.19 5.52
N ALA A 36 4.80 13.35 5.26
CA ALA A 36 5.42 14.15 6.31
C ALA A 36 4.39 14.65 7.33
N SER A 37 3.19 15.05 6.86
CA SER A 37 2.12 15.56 7.72
C SER A 37 1.54 14.50 8.67
N VAL A 38 1.59 13.22 8.29
CA VAL A 38 1.18 12.10 9.14
C VAL A 38 2.35 11.46 9.92
N GLY A 39 3.54 12.08 9.90
CA GLY A 39 4.70 11.66 10.68
C GLY A 39 5.46 10.46 10.09
N LEU A 40 5.29 10.17 8.80
CA LEU A 40 5.96 9.07 8.11
C LEU A 40 7.03 9.59 7.15
N ALA A 41 8.25 9.07 7.28
CA ALA A 41 9.35 9.38 6.36
C ALA A 41 9.18 8.62 5.05
N VAL A 42 9.51 9.26 3.93
CA VAL A 42 9.52 8.63 2.60
C VAL A 42 10.84 7.91 2.39
N LYS A 43 10.78 6.62 2.05
CA LYS A 43 11.93 5.78 1.68
C LYS A 43 12.24 5.86 0.19
N TYR A 44 11.20 5.80 -0.63
CA TYR A 44 11.30 5.73 -2.08
C TYR A 44 10.17 6.51 -2.73
N GLN A 45 10.47 7.17 -3.83
CA GLN A 45 9.49 7.83 -4.66
C GLN A 45 9.94 7.86 -6.12
N ASP A 46 8.98 7.67 -7.01
CA ASP A 46 9.18 7.76 -8.45
C ASP A 46 7.94 8.34 -9.13
N ALA A 47 8.08 9.54 -9.67
CA ALA A 47 7.00 10.23 -10.35
C ALA A 47 6.57 9.55 -11.66
N LYS A 48 7.48 8.80 -12.33
CA LYS A 48 7.16 8.09 -13.57
C LYS A 48 6.18 6.96 -13.33
N THR A 49 6.40 6.17 -12.28
CA THR A 49 5.51 5.08 -11.88
C THR A 49 4.39 5.55 -10.99
N GLY A 50 4.45 6.79 -10.47
CA GLY A 50 3.48 7.36 -9.55
C GLY A 50 3.52 6.71 -8.16
N ILE A 51 4.67 6.17 -7.74
CA ILE A 51 4.81 5.42 -6.49
C ILE A 51 5.55 6.26 -5.44
N ILE A 52 5.00 6.29 -4.24
CA ILE A 52 5.68 6.75 -3.02
C ILE A 52 5.57 5.66 -1.98
N GLN A 53 6.68 5.29 -1.35
CA GLN A 53 6.73 4.30 -0.28
C GLN A 53 7.41 4.89 0.95
N THR A 54 6.81 4.67 2.13
CA THR A 54 7.38 5.13 3.40
C THR A 54 8.49 4.21 3.89
N GLU A 55 9.29 4.69 4.84
CA GLU A 55 10.08 3.84 5.70
C GLU A 55 9.19 2.96 6.56
N TRP A 56 9.76 1.91 7.16
CA TRP A 56 9.12 1.14 8.19
C TRP A 56 8.98 1.97 9.47
N ALA A 57 7.77 2.14 9.94
CA ALA A 57 7.49 2.81 11.20
C ALA A 57 7.42 1.78 12.34
N GLU A 58 8.32 1.90 13.31
CA GLU A 58 8.42 1.02 14.50
C GLU A 58 7.49 1.57 15.55
N ASN A 59 6.52 2.09 15.55
CA ASN A 59 5.63 2.47 16.66
C ASN A 59 4.41 3.26 16.14
N LYS A 60 3.25 2.68 16.32
CA LYS A 60 1.98 3.39 16.11
C LYS A 60 1.87 4.67 16.95
N ALA A 61 2.72 4.83 17.98
CA ALA A 61 2.77 6.02 18.83
C ALA A 61 3.15 7.34 18.10
N ASN A 62 3.79 7.24 16.93
CA ASN A 62 4.13 8.42 16.11
C ASN A 62 2.99 8.81 15.14
N LEU A 63 2.01 7.96 14.97
CA LEU A 63 0.82 8.31 14.21
C LEU A 63 -0.07 9.27 15.01
N PRO A 64 -0.71 10.24 14.38
CA PRO A 64 -1.66 11.11 15.06
C PRO A 64 -2.70 10.30 15.85
N LYS A 65 -3.02 10.76 17.07
CA LYS A 65 -3.88 10.02 18.04
C LYS A 65 -5.26 9.63 17.51
N ASP A 66 -5.77 10.34 16.52
CA ASP A 66 -7.03 10.05 15.86
C ASP A 66 -6.92 8.87 14.88
N ILE A 67 -5.75 8.65 14.22
CA ILE A 67 -5.48 7.42 13.45
C ILE A 67 -5.47 6.23 14.41
N ILE A 68 -4.79 6.38 15.54
CA ILE A 68 -4.76 5.34 16.56
C ILE A 68 -6.16 5.04 17.09
N ARG A 69 -6.98 6.05 17.36
CA ARG A 69 -8.35 5.86 17.86
C ARG A 69 -9.29 5.24 16.84
N ALA A 70 -9.19 5.60 15.56
CA ALA A 70 -10.00 5.01 14.49
C ALA A 70 -9.72 3.51 14.33
N THR A 71 -8.48 3.08 14.60
CA THR A 71 -8.04 1.69 14.45
C THR A 71 -8.30 0.83 15.69
N ILE A 72 -8.37 1.43 16.88
CA ILE A 72 -8.29 0.72 18.18
C ILE A 72 -9.59 0.83 18.99
N GLY A 73 -10.70 1.06 18.39
CA GLY A 73 -12.00 1.28 19.07
C GLY A 73 -12.42 0.27 20.15
N LYS A 74 -11.66 -0.80 20.45
CA LYS A 74 -11.98 -1.78 21.52
C LYS A 74 -10.81 -2.54 22.17
N ALA A 75 -9.54 -2.28 21.84
CA ALA A 75 -8.43 -3.06 22.38
C ALA A 75 -7.21 -2.20 22.75
N LEU A 76 -7.43 -1.15 23.54
CA LEU A 76 -6.39 -0.17 23.91
C LEU A 76 -5.27 -0.76 24.78
N ASP A 77 -5.49 -1.87 25.47
CA ASP A 77 -4.53 -2.40 26.47
C ASP A 77 -3.49 -3.39 25.92
N VAL A 78 -3.63 -3.86 24.68
CA VAL A 78 -2.73 -4.90 24.12
C VAL A 78 -1.70 -4.35 23.13
N VAL A 79 -1.81 -3.09 22.72
CA VAL A 79 -1.10 -2.53 21.55
C VAL A 79 0.28 -1.94 21.88
N TYR A 80 0.62 -1.79 23.14
CA TYR A 80 1.88 -1.13 23.55
C TYR A 80 3.12 -2.02 23.55
N ASP A 81 2.97 -3.33 23.33
CA ASP A 81 4.09 -4.29 23.51
C ASP A 81 4.26 -5.32 22.38
N THR A 82 3.68 -5.09 21.22
CA THR A 82 3.94 -5.98 20.08
C THR A 82 4.97 -5.39 19.15
N GLY A 83 6.10 -6.07 18.96
CA GLY A 83 7.09 -5.74 17.95
C GLY A 83 6.46 -5.79 16.56
N THR A 84 5.83 -4.70 16.13
CA THR A 84 5.26 -4.56 14.79
C THR A 84 5.84 -3.35 14.09
N ARG A 85 6.00 -3.45 12.77
CA ARG A 85 6.42 -2.37 11.89
C ARG A 85 5.42 -2.24 10.78
N ASP A 86 5.00 -1.01 10.52
CA ASP A 86 4.03 -0.69 9.48
C ASP A 86 4.71 0.11 8.36
N GLN A 87 4.38 -0.19 7.11
CA GLN A 87 4.85 0.51 5.93
C GLN A 87 3.67 0.81 5.02
N TYR A 88 3.66 1.99 4.42
CA TYR A 88 2.65 2.38 3.47
C TYR A 88 3.24 2.60 2.09
N ARG A 89 2.44 2.31 1.06
CA ARG A 89 2.76 2.65 -0.32
C ARG A 89 1.55 3.36 -0.93
N ALA A 90 1.79 4.55 -1.48
CA ALA A 90 0.83 5.22 -2.35
C ALA A 90 1.19 4.95 -3.80
N ARG A 91 0.17 4.70 -4.62
CA ARG A 91 0.28 4.59 -6.06
C ARG A 91 -0.74 5.53 -6.71
N MET A 92 -0.23 6.49 -7.47
CA MET A 92 -1.01 7.48 -8.18
C MET A 92 -1.15 7.10 -9.65
N GLU A 93 -2.35 7.17 -10.18
CA GLU A 93 -2.66 6.87 -11.57
C GLU A 93 -3.45 8.00 -12.21
N ARG A 94 -3.13 8.30 -13.48
CA ARG A 94 -3.96 9.17 -14.32
C ARG A 94 -5.17 8.37 -14.79
N ALA A 95 -6.36 8.92 -14.58
CA ALA A 95 -7.59 8.39 -15.16
C ALA A 95 -7.74 8.83 -16.63
N GLU A 96 -8.66 8.22 -17.37
CA GLU A 96 -8.88 8.50 -18.80
C GLU A 96 -9.33 9.93 -19.08
N ASP A 97 -10.05 10.52 -18.15
CA ASP A 97 -10.52 11.92 -18.19
C ASP A 97 -9.45 12.94 -17.75
N GLY A 98 -8.22 12.48 -17.48
CA GLY A 98 -7.11 13.30 -17.03
C GLY A 98 -7.08 13.60 -15.54
N THR A 99 -8.05 13.14 -14.79
CA THR A 99 -8.11 13.20 -13.32
C THR A 99 -7.13 12.21 -12.67
N THR A 100 -7.09 12.16 -11.34
CA THR A 100 -6.14 11.33 -10.58
C THR A 100 -6.85 10.34 -9.69
N ASN A 101 -6.38 9.09 -9.69
CA ASN A 101 -6.75 8.08 -8.71
C ASN A 101 -5.54 7.73 -7.85
N ILE A 102 -5.71 7.68 -6.52
CA ILE A 102 -4.63 7.38 -5.58
C ILE A 102 -5.05 6.18 -4.73
N PHE A 103 -4.23 5.14 -4.76
CA PHE A 103 -4.37 3.95 -3.94
C PHE A 103 -3.35 4.00 -2.82
N ILE A 104 -3.74 3.64 -1.61
CA ILE A 104 -2.81 3.45 -0.48
C ILE A 104 -2.94 2.01 -0.01
N THR A 105 -1.80 1.36 0.14
CA THR A 105 -1.69 0.00 0.66
C THR A 105 -0.83 -0.03 1.90
N HIS A 106 -1.16 -0.93 2.81
CA HIS A 106 -0.47 -1.16 4.07
C HIS A 106 0.24 -2.52 4.06
N ARG A 107 1.44 -2.55 4.63
CA ARG A 107 2.21 -3.76 4.91
C ARG A 107 2.65 -3.75 6.35
N GLN A 108 2.65 -4.92 6.96
CA GLN A 108 3.11 -5.10 8.34
C GLN A 108 4.22 -6.14 8.41
N MET A 109 5.17 -5.91 9.31
CA MET A 109 6.10 -6.92 9.80
C MET A 109 5.82 -7.14 11.29
N VAL A 110 5.88 -8.39 11.71
CA VAL A 110 5.68 -8.81 13.10
C VAL A 110 6.94 -9.48 13.60
N GLU A 111 7.39 -9.09 14.77
CA GLU A 111 8.51 -9.73 15.45
C GLU A 111 8.05 -11.03 16.11
N VAL A 112 8.72 -12.13 15.77
CA VAL A 112 8.43 -13.45 16.33
C VAL A 112 9.69 -14.07 16.94
N LEU A 113 9.51 -14.81 18.02
CA LEU A 113 10.60 -15.52 18.70
C LEU A 113 11.09 -16.69 17.85
N LYS A 114 12.41 -16.84 17.72
CA LYS A 114 13.05 -17.92 16.98
C LYS A 114 13.68 -18.93 17.94
N GLY A 115 13.17 -20.16 17.89
CA GLY A 115 13.78 -21.29 18.58
C GLY A 115 13.16 -21.63 19.93
N ARG A 116 13.60 -22.78 20.49
CA ARG A 116 13.06 -23.35 21.75
C ARG A 116 13.52 -22.63 23.02
N GLN A 117 14.53 -21.74 22.92
CA GLN A 117 15.10 -21.04 24.08
C GLN A 117 14.86 -19.52 24.04
N GLU A 118 14.01 -19.03 23.12
CA GLU A 118 13.53 -17.63 23.07
C GLU A 118 14.63 -16.54 23.06
N GLU A 119 15.86 -16.88 22.66
CA GLU A 119 17.01 -15.96 22.75
C GLU A 119 17.17 -15.02 21.58
N SER A 120 16.41 -15.21 20.50
CA SER A 120 16.47 -14.34 19.31
C SER A 120 15.10 -14.13 18.68
N THR A 121 14.91 -12.97 18.07
CA THR A 121 13.70 -12.61 17.32
C THR A 121 13.98 -12.49 15.83
N ILE A 122 12.97 -12.75 15.02
CA ILE A 122 12.99 -12.50 13.57
C ILE A 122 11.74 -11.74 13.17
N TRP A 123 11.86 -10.92 12.14
CA TRP A 123 10.73 -10.22 11.55
C TRP A 123 10.10 -11.08 10.47
N GLN A 124 8.79 -11.24 10.52
CA GLN A 124 8.01 -11.97 9.51
C GLN A 124 6.92 -11.06 8.93
N PRO A 125 6.54 -11.24 7.65
CA PRO A 125 5.40 -10.55 7.08
C PRO A 125 4.13 -10.83 7.89
N GLY A 126 3.45 -9.75 8.29
CA GLY A 126 2.13 -9.78 8.91
C GLY A 126 1.01 -9.49 7.90
N PRO A 127 -0.25 -9.58 8.33
CA PRO A 127 -1.38 -9.27 7.47
C PRO A 127 -1.43 -7.77 7.14
N SER A 128 -1.83 -7.44 5.92
CA SER A 128 -2.21 -6.07 5.56
C SER A 128 -3.48 -5.66 6.31
N ASP A 129 -3.56 -4.40 6.74
CA ASP A 129 -4.71 -3.85 7.45
C ASP A 129 -5.50 -2.86 6.56
N PRO A 130 -6.66 -3.29 6.00
CA PRO A 130 -7.49 -2.44 5.16
C PRO A 130 -8.15 -1.26 5.90
N GLU A 131 -8.22 -1.29 7.23
CA GLU A 131 -8.75 -0.17 8.02
C GLU A 131 -7.71 0.95 8.11
N LEU A 132 -6.44 0.61 8.30
CA LEU A 132 -5.34 1.57 8.22
C LEU A 132 -5.25 2.22 6.83
N GLU A 133 -5.43 1.43 5.77
CA GLU A 133 -5.48 1.96 4.40
C GLU A 133 -6.64 2.98 4.26
N ALA A 134 -7.82 2.63 4.77
CA ALA A 134 -9.00 3.51 4.71
C ALA A 134 -8.80 4.81 5.48
N VAL A 135 -8.19 4.76 6.66
CA VAL A 135 -7.87 5.95 7.46
C VAL A 135 -6.91 6.87 6.72
N MET A 136 -5.85 6.31 6.11
CA MET A 136 -4.88 7.11 5.34
C MET A 136 -5.52 7.72 4.09
N LEU A 137 -6.36 6.96 3.36
CA LEU A 137 -7.11 7.48 2.21
C LEU A 137 -8.05 8.61 2.60
N THR A 138 -8.75 8.48 3.74
CA THR A 138 -9.66 9.51 4.24
C THR A 138 -8.90 10.81 4.55
N ARG A 139 -7.77 10.72 5.25
CA ARG A 139 -6.94 11.89 5.56
C ARG A 139 -6.36 12.55 4.32
N LEU A 140 -5.90 11.73 3.38
CA LEU A 140 -5.41 12.26 2.10
C LEU A 140 -6.52 13.00 1.35
N ALA A 141 -7.72 12.43 1.29
CA ALA A 141 -8.87 13.08 0.64
C ALA A 141 -9.21 14.42 1.31
N GLN A 142 -9.22 14.47 2.65
CA GLN A 142 -9.47 15.70 3.41
C GLN A 142 -8.41 16.77 3.13
N MET A 143 -7.14 16.40 3.14
CA MET A 143 -6.04 17.31 2.84
C MET A 143 -6.16 17.88 1.43
N LEU A 144 -6.38 17.00 0.43
CA LEU A 144 -6.50 17.42 -0.97
C LEU A 144 -7.77 18.25 -1.22
N GLU A 145 -8.89 17.89 -0.58
CA GLU A 145 -10.12 18.69 -0.66
C GLU A 145 -9.90 20.09 -0.07
N THR A 146 -9.25 20.19 1.09
CA THR A 146 -8.94 21.49 1.72
C THR A 146 -8.02 22.34 0.84
N GLU A 147 -7.03 21.72 0.20
CA GLU A 147 -6.05 22.42 -0.64
C GLU A 147 -6.68 22.94 -1.94
N PHE A 148 -7.50 22.12 -2.59
CA PHE A 148 -8.10 22.48 -3.88
C PHE A 148 -9.44 23.20 -3.76
N ASN A 149 -10.14 23.06 -2.64
CA ASN A 149 -11.45 23.67 -2.40
C ASN A 149 -11.39 24.72 -1.29
N PRO A 150 -11.22 26.01 -1.60
CA PRO A 150 -11.17 27.05 -0.58
C PRO A 150 -12.48 27.26 0.19
N LYS A 151 -13.56 26.59 -0.22
CA LYS A 151 -14.89 26.63 0.42
C LYS A 151 -15.17 25.36 1.26
N ALA A 152 -14.24 24.42 1.34
CA ALA A 152 -14.43 23.19 2.10
C ALA A 152 -14.73 23.48 3.57
N LYS A 153 -15.82 22.87 4.10
CA LYS A 153 -16.25 23.07 5.48
C LYS A 153 -15.77 21.92 6.38
N PRO A 154 -15.41 22.19 7.64
CA PRO A 154 -14.93 21.16 8.58
C PRO A 154 -15.94 20.06 8.92
N GLU A 155 -17.24 20.25 8.67
CA GLU A 155 -18.31 19.33 9.06
C GLU A 155 -18.41 18.06 8.17
N GLU A 156 -17.78 18.07 7.01
CA GLU A 156 -17.79 16.94 6.06
C GLU A 156 -16.89 15.77 6.49
N GLN A 157 -16.08 15.96 7.52
CA GLN A 157 -15.14 14.98 8.04
C GLN A 157 -15.80 13.72 8.63
N LYS A 158 -16.96 13.81 9.26
CA LYS A 158 -17.63 12.68 9.95
C LYS A 158 -18.26 11.66 9.01
N ALA A 159 -18.66 12.04 7.82
CA ALA A 159 -19.31 11.12 6.87
C ALA A 159 -18.32 10.14 6.21
N LEU A 160 -17.03 10.50 6.11
CA LEU A 160 -15.99 9.66 5.53
C LEU A 160 -15.57 8.50 6.46
N GLU A 161 -15.66 8.68 7.77
CA GLU A 161 -15.31 7.65 8.77
C GLU A 161 -16.28 6.44 8.75
N GLN A 162 -17.53 6.65 8.38
CA GLN A 162 -18.56 5.59 8.36
C GLN A 162 -18.46 4.65 7.16
N MET A 163 -17.67 4.96 6.14
CA MET A 163 -17.51 4.13 4.94
C MET A 163 -16.54 2.95 5.13
N ALA A 164 -15.88 2.83 6.27
CA ALA A 164 -14.79 1.88 6.48
C ALA A 164 -15.22 0.41 6.73
N ALA A 165 -16.44 0.13 7.16
CA ALA A 165 -16.78 -1.15 7.77
C ALA A 165 -17.71 -2.06 6.93
N VAL A 166 -17.21 -2.70 5.85
CA VAL A 166 -17.94 -3.82 5.20
C VAL A 166 -16.99 -4.93 4.75
N LYS A 167 -17.27 -6.19 5.11
CA LYS A 167 -16.56 -7.40 4.69
C LYS A 167 -17.04 -7.91 3.33
N TYR A 168 -16.14 -8.42 2.48
CA TYR A 168 -16.44 -8.91 1.13
C TYR A 168 -15.98 -10.36 0.90
N ALA A 169 -16.66 -11.05 -0.05
CA ALA A 169 -16.27 -12.37 -0.53
C ALA A 169 -15.08 -12.30 -1.51
N PRO A 170 -14.27 -13.37 -1.61
CA PRO A 170 -13.19 -13.42 -2.60
C PRO A 170 -13.75 -13.42 -4.03
N MET A 171 -13.16 -12.59 -4.90
CA MET A 171 -13.58 -12.39 -6.30
C MET A 171 -12.52 -12.91 -7.29
N SER A 172 -11.62 -13.76 -6.83
CA SER A 172 -10.59 -14.39 -7.67
C SER A 172 -10.41 -15.85 -7.29
N ARG A 173 -10.03 -16.67 -8.27
CA ARG A 173 -9.70 -18.08 -8.08
C ARG A 173 -8.40 -18.43 -8.80
N ILE A 174 -7.69 -19.40 -8.26
CA ILE A 174 -6.52 -20.00 -8.92
C ILE A 174 -7.02 -21.05 -9.91
N GLU A 175 -6.51 -21.02 -11.13
CA GLU A 175 -6.69 -22.06 -12.11
C GLU A 175 -5.47 -22.97 -12.09
N GLU A 176 -5.71 -24.28 -12.00
CA GLU A 176 -4.66 -25.29 -11.97
C GLU A 176 -4.56 -26.01 -13.30
N GLY A 177 -3.35 -26.27 -13.73
CA GLY A 177 -3.07 -27.09 -14.92
C GLY A 177 -3.30 -28.59 -14.66
N ALA A 178 -3.13 -29.39 -15.70
CA ALA A 178 -3.30 -30.85 -15.65
C ALA A 178 -2.36 -31.54 -14.65
N ASP A 179 -1.27 -30.88 -14.23
CA ASP A 179 -0.31 -31.36 -13.26
C ASP A 179 -0.60 -30.88 -11.82
N GLY A 180 -1.75 -30.20 -11.60
CA GLY A 180 -2.15 -29.66 -10.31
C GLY A 180 -1.38 -28.43 -9.87
N LYS A 181 -0.61 -27.81 -10.78
CA LYS A 181 0.11 -26.56 -10.47
C LYS A 181 -0.66 -25.34 -10.92
N PRO A 182 -0.55 -24.20 -10.19
CA PRO A 182 -1.15 -22.95 -10.61
C PRO A 182 -0.65 -22.52 -11.99
N VAL A 183 -1.57 -22.21 -12.90
CA VAL A 183 -1.26 -21.72 -14.26
C VAL A 183 -1.78 -20.32 -14.49
N ALA A 184 -2.86 -19.93 -13.81
CA ALA A 184 -3.44 -18.60 -13.91
C ALA A 184 -4.21 -18.21 -12.66
N VAL A 185 -4.49 -16.92 -12.53
CA VAL A 185 -5.46 -16.36 -11.58
C VAL A 185 -6.59 -15.76 -12.40
N VAL A 186 -7.79 -16.30 -12.24
CA VAL A 186 -8.99 -15.78 -12.87
C VAL A 186 -9.65 -14.77 -11.94
N ILE A 187 -10.00 -13.61 -12.47
CA ILE A 187 -10.67 -12.53 -11.76
C ILE A 187 -11.99 -12.26 -12.47
N ASP A 188 -13.11 -12.54 -11.80
CA ASP A 188 -14.47 -12.41 -12.37
C ASP A 188 -14.94 -10.93 -12.32
N GLU A 189 -14.19 -10.04 -12.97
CA GLU A 189 -14.47 -8.60 -13.02
C GLU A 189 -14.06 -8.01 -14.38
N PRO A 190 -14.67 -6.89 -14.81
CA PRO A 190 -14.20 -6.15 -15.98
C PRO A 190 -12.73 -5.76 -15.87
N PHE A 191 -12.04 -5.67 -17.02
CA PHE A 191 -10.60 -5.40 -17.12
C PHE A 191 -10.14 -4.23 -16.22
N ASP A 192 -10.87 -3.12 -16.20
CA ASP A 192 -10.51 -1.95 -15.40
C ASP A 192 -10.46 -2.23 -13.89
N ARG A 193 -11.38 -3.06 -13.39
CA ARG A 193 -11.40 -3.48 -12.00
C ARG A 193 -10.32 -4.52 -11.73
N ALA A 194 -10.16 -5.49 -12.62
CA ALA A 194 -9.10 -6.49 -12.53
C ALA A 194 -7.72 -5.83 -12.52
N TRP A 195 -7.49 -4.84 -13.40
CA TRP A 195 -6.25 -4.06 -13.44
C TRP A 195 -5.93 -3.39 -12.10
N ARG A 196 -6.91 -2.67 -11.52
CA ARG A 196 -6.74 -2.03 -10.21
C ARG A 196 -6.50 -3.05 -9.10
N ARG A 197 -7.23 -4.17 -9.12
CA ARG A 197 -7.09 -5.26 -8.15
C ARG A 197 -5.69 -5.85 -8.17
N VAL A 198 -5.16 -6.17 -9.35
CA VAL A 198 -3.81 -6.70 -9.51
C VAL A 198 -2.78 -5.69 -9.01
N GLY A 199 -2.90 -4.41 -9.38
CA GLY A 199 -2.01 -3.37 -8.86
C GLY A 199 -1.97 -3.30 -7.34
N VAL A 200 -3.14 -3.28 -6.68
CA VAL A 200 -3.23 -3.30 -5.21
C VAL A 200 -2.63 -4.59 -4.62
N ALA A 201 -2.87 -5.75 -5.25
CA ALA A 201 -2.33 -7.03 -4.78
C ALA A 201 -0.79 -7.06 -4.86
N LEU A 202 -0.22 -6.52 -5.95
CA LEU A 202 1.23 -6.37 -6.11
C LEU A 202 1.83 -5.46 -5.05
N ASP A 203 1.19 -4.31 -4.80
CA ASP A 203 1.63 -3.37 -3.77
C ASP A 203 1.61 -4.01 -2.37
N ARG A 204 0.53 -4.71 -2.01
CA ARG A 204 0.40 -5.44 -0.74
C ARG A 204 1.40 -6.61 -0.63
N GLY A 205 1.65 -7.31 -1.74
CA GLY A 205 2.63 -8.39 -1.82
C GLY A 205 4.08 -7.91 -1.77
N GLY A 206 4.32 -6.59 -1.82
CA GLY A 206 5.66 -6.01 -1.77
C GLY A 206 6.46 -6.12 -3.04
N PHE A 207 5.80 -6.44 -4.16
CA PHE A 207 6.47 -6.42 -5.44
C PHE A 207 6.84 -4.99 -5.85
N GLU A 208 8.03 -4.82 -6.37
CA GLU A 208 8.44 -3.55 -6.97
C GLU A 208 7.90 -3.49 -8.39
N VAL A 209 6.92 -2.62 -8.64
CA VAL A 209 6.44 -2.36 -10.00
C VAL A 209 7.38 -1.37 -10.67
N THR A 210 8.16 -1.85 -11.64
CA THR A 210 9.16 -1.03 -12.36
C THR A 210 8.58 -0.33 -13.57
N ASP A 211 7.55 -0.92 -14.19
CA ASP A 211 6.84 -0.33 -15.32
C ASP A 211 5.45 -0.95 -15.45
N ARG A 212 4.54 -0.24 -16.13
CA ARG A 212 3.18 -0.71 -16.40
C ARG A 212 2.67 -0.17 -17.73
N ASP A 213 2.05 -1.04 -18.51
CA ASP A 213 1.35 -0.69 -19.72
C ASP A 213 -0.09 -1.22 -19.67
N ARG A 214 -1.02 -0.33 -19.31
CA ARG A 214 -2.44 -0.68 -19.20
C ARG A 214 -3.04 -1.06 -20.54
N SER A 215 -2.58 -0.45 -21.62
CA SER A 215 -3.11 -0.74 -22.97
C SER A 215 -2.81 -2.16 -23.40
N GLN A 216 -1.68 -2.71 -22.96
CA GLN A 216 -1.27 -4.09 -23.19
C GLN A 216 -1.60 -5.04 -22.02
N GLY A 217 -2.15 -4.53 -20.94
CA GLY A 217 -2.44 -5.31 -19.74
C GLY A 217 -1.19 -5.81 -19.02
N LEU A 218 -0.06 -5.07 -19.08
CA LEU A 218 1.23 -5.54 -18.56
C LEU A 218 1.68 -4.78 -17.32
N PHE A 219 2.10 -5.54 -16.30
CA PHE A 219 2.95 -5.07 -15.21
C PHE A 219 4.33 -5.70 -15.33
N MET A 220 5.37 -4.87 -15.25
CA MET A 220 6.75 -5.29 -15.07
C MET A 220 7.08 -5.17 -13.60
N ILE A 221 7.50 -6.26 -12.99
CA ILE A 221 7.75 -6.30 -11.54
C ILE A 221 9.10 -6.92 -11.24
N ASN A 222 9.72 -6.47 -10.16
CA ASN A 222 10.81 -7.15 -9.50
C ASN A 222 10.28 -7.79 -8.22
N TYR A 223 10.69 -9.03 -7.97
CA TYR A 223 10.48 -9.65 -6.67
C TYR A 223 11.72 -9.44 -5.82
N LEU A 224 11.55 -8.71 -4.73
CA LEU A 224 12.55 -8.57 -3.69
C LEU A 224 12.13 -9.49 -2.54
N ASP A 225 12.91 -10.54 -2.32
CA ASP A 225 12.66 -11.44 -1.19
C ASP A 225 12.76 -10.63 0.13
N PRO A 226 11.70 -10.59 0.95
CA PRO A 226 11.73 -9.88 2.23
C PRO A 226 12.85 -10.35 3.16
N ASP A 227 13.21 -11.63 3.11
CA ASP A 227 14.29 -12.21 3.91
C ASP A 227 15.66 -11.68 3.49
N TYR A 228 15.83 -11.32 2.22
CA TYR A 228 17.07 -10.75 1.69
C TYR A 228 17.35 -9.32 2.20
N GLU A 229 16.33 -8.47 2.30
CA GLU A 229 16.49 -7.13 2.90
C GLU A 229 16.90 -7.22 4.37
N GLN A 230 16.45 -8.24 5.09
CA GLN A 230 16.81 -8.45 6.49
C GLN A 230 18.21 -9.01 6.67
N GLN A 231 18.64 -9.96 5.84
CA GLN A 231 20.02 -10.46 5.85
C GLN A 231 21.03 -9.34 5.59
N LYS A 232 20.75 -8.47 4.63
CA LYS A 232 21.63 -7.33 4.31
C LYS A 232 21.77 -6.32 5.46
N LYS A 233 20.70 -6.13 6.26
CA LYS A 233 20.75 -5.25 7.45
C LYS A 233 21.43 -5.91 8.64
N SER A 234 21.31 -7.23 8.81
CA SER A 234 21.98 -7.96 9.89
C SER A 234 23.49 -8.14 9.65
N GLU A 235 23.92 -8.22 8.38
CA GLU A 235 25.34 -8.29 8.00
C GLU A 235 26.05 -6.93 8.02
N GLN A 236 25.32 -5.81 7.99
CA GLN A 236 25.90 -4.46 8.15
C GLN A 236 26.26 -4.10 9.60
N GLY A 237 25.97 -4.99 10.57
CA GLY A 237 26.44 -4.89 11.94
C GLY A 237 27.92 -5.23 12.10
N PHE A 238 28.74 -4.21 12.34
CA PHE A 238 30.10 -4.21 12.91
C PHE A 238 31.26 -4.78 12.10
N PHE A 239 31.10 -5.69 11.13
CA PHE A 239 32.21 -6.26 10.35
C PHE A 239 32.19 -6.01 8.84
N ALA A 240 31.24 -5.26 8.32
CA ALA A 240 31.04 -5.08 6.88
C ALA A 240 32.12 -4.25 6.17
N ASN A 241 33.04 -3.62 6.90
CA ASN A 241 34.08 -2.80 6.30
C ASN A 241 35.38 -3.55 5.93
N LEU A 242 35.49 -4.85 6.20
CA LEU A 242 36.74 -5.56 5.95
C LEU A 242 36.72 -6.56 4.79
N PHE A 243 35.58 -7.12 4.41
CA PHE A 243 35.53 -8.12 3.33
C PHE A 243 34.15 -8.10 2.60
N SER A 244 33.88 -7.10 1.79
CA SER A 244 32.64 -7.11 1.01
C SER A 244 32.88 -7.38 -0.47
N SER A 245 32.80 -8.66 -0.84
CA SER A 245 32.43 -9.09 -2.19
C SER A 245 31.12 -9.88 -2.15
N ALA A 246 30.15 -9.47 -1.35
CA ALA A 246 28.82 -10.02 -1.43
C ALA A 246 28.17 -9.49 -2.72
N LYS A 247 28.05 -10.35 -3.74
CA LYS A 247 27.26 -10.07 -4.94
C LYS A 247 25.85 -9.68 -4.50
N ALA A 248 25.46 -8.45 -4.80
CA ALA A 248 24.07 -8.07 -4.76
C ALA A 248 23.30 -9.09 -5.63
N VAL A 249 22.34 -9.79 -5.06
CA VAL A 249 21.43 -10.60 -5.87
C VAL A 249 20.55 -9.60 -6.60
N ASP A 250 20.72 -9.55 -7.91
CA ASP A 250 19.87 -8.70 -8.75
C ASP A 250 18.42 -9.17 -8.62
N PRO A 251 17.46 -8.25 -8.44
CA PRO A 251 16.06 -8.62 -8.36
C PRO A 251 15.64 -9.33 -9.64
N VAL A 252 14.90 -10.44 -9.48
CA VAL A 252 14.43 -11.22 -10.62
C VAL A 252 13.25 -10.50 -11.27
N PRO A 253 13.35 -10.11 -12.56
CA PRO A 253 12.26 -9.43 -13.25
C PRO A 253 11.19 -10.46 -13.66
N TYR A 254 9.94 -10.12 -13.40
CA TYR A 254 8.76 -10.88 -13.83
C TYR A 254 7.82 -9.98 -14.64
N ARG A 255 6.98 -10.63 -15.47
CA ARG A 255 5.91 -9.98 -16.20
C ARG A 255 4.58 -10.60 -15.78
N ILE A 256 3.63 -9.74 -15.40
CA ILE A 256 2.25 -10.16 -15.18
C ILE A 256 1.42 -9.58 -16.31
N ARG A 257 0.69 -10.46 -17.01
CA ARG A 257 -0.18 -10.06 -18.10
C ARG A 257 -1.63 -10.33 -17.73
N LEU A 258 -2.46 -9.30 -17.80
CA LEU A 258 -3.90 -9.42 -17.76
C LEU A 258 -4.39 -9.48 -19.21
N SER A 259 -5.13 -10.51 -19.54
CA SER A 259 -5.88 -10.58 -20.79
C SER A 259 -7.35 -10.67 -20.47
N PRO A 260 -8.23 -9.95 -21.18
CA PRO A 260 -9.64 -10.27 -21.14
C PRO A 260 -9.79 -11.70 -21.66
N ASP A 261 -10.57 -12.51 -20.96
CA ASP A 261 -10.89 -13.84 -21.44
C ASP A 261 -11.60 -13.73 -22.78
N GLY A 262 -11.00 -14.39 -23.74
CA GLY A 262 -11.66 -14.73 -24.96
C GLY A 262 -12.32 -16.08 -24.83
#